data_18634c87ebad578aa00b7f50eb03aea5
#
_entry.id   18634c87ebad578aa00b7f50eb03aea5
#
_cell.length_a   1.000
_cell.length_b   1.000
_cell.length_c   1.000
_cell.angle_alpha   90.00
_cell.angle_beta   90.00
_cell.angle_gamma   90.00
#
_symmetry.space_group_name_H-M   'P 1'
#
loop_
_entity.id
_entity.type
_entity.pdbx_description
1 polymer ?
#
loop_
_entity_poly.entity_id
_entity_poly.type
_entity_poly.pdbx_seq_one_letter_code
_entity_poly.pdbx_strand_id
1 'polypeptide(L)'
;MAQQIPTKEGKIPFQTPPELGHDLLCSTYYKIFGDLSSGATPVVIAHGGPGAGHEYLLSFAELWPKYGLPVVFYDQIGCGASTHLPQTAGDRKFWHVPLFIAELNNLLDALHLRDGPGFHLLGQSWGGMFGADFAATRPRGLQRLILASGLASKELSMRSIEIRRNELPPETIRVFEEYEKKREYDNPAYQEALMVFNKAFLCRADPLPELLMPAFKNLTEDRTVYGTMYVVTFLRDPY
;
A
#
# COMPACT_ATOMS: atom_id res chain seq x y z
N MET A 1 -9.58 -6.23 20.49
CA MET A 1 -9.90 -7.44 19.70
C MET A 1 -8.84 -8.48 20.00
N ALA A 2 -9.20 -9.76 20.21
CA ALA A 2 -8.20 -10.82 20.35
C ALA A 2 -7.38 -10.87 19.05
N GLN A 3 -6.06 -10.94 19.17
CA GLN A 3 -5.17 -11.04 18.02
C GLN A 3 -5.45 -12.37 17.31
N GLN A 4 -5.93 -12.31 16.07
CA GLN A 4 -6.15 -13.51 15.28
C GLN A 4 -4.78 -14.08 14.85
N ILE A 5 -4.60 -15.39 15.01
CA ILE A 5 -3.39 -16.07 14.56
C ILE A 5 -3.57 -16.43 13.09
N PRO A 6 -2.62 -16.09 12.19
CA PRO A 6 -2.71 -16.50 10.80
C PRO A 6 -2.69 -18.03 10.69
N THR A 7 -3.47 -18.57 9.76
CA THR A 7 -3.49 -20.02 9.47
C THR A 7 -2.18 -20.44 8.81
N LYS A 8 -1.61 -19.57 7.97
CA LYS A 8 -0.35 -19.78 7.26
C LYS A 8 0.32 -18.44 6.98
N GLU A 9 1.64 -18.42 7.09
CA GLU A 9 2.45 -17.31 6.63
C GLU A 9 3.76 -17.82 6.01
N GLY A 10 4.43 -16.99 5.22
CA GLY A 10 5.68 -17.37 4.59
C GLY A 10 6.19 -16.33 3.60
N LYS A 11 7.19 -16.73 2.82
CA LYS A 11 7.77 -15.91 1.76
C LYS A 11 7.75 -16.67 0.44
N ILE A 12 7.40 -15.98 -0.64
CA ILE A 12 7.40 -16.49 -2.01
C ILE A 12 8.54 -15.83 -2.76
N PRO A 13 9.45 -16.60 -3.39
CA PRO A 13 10.47 -16.03 -4.28
C PRO A 13 9.82 -15.22 -5.40
N PHE A 14 10.40 -14.07 -5.70
CA PHE A 14 9.98 -13.19 -6.78
C PHE A 14 11.20 -12.68 -7.53
N GLN A 15 11.30 -13.01 -8.81
CA GLN A 15 12.30 -12.46 -9.70
C GLN A 15 11.76 -11.19 -10.34
N THR A 16 12.44 -10.06 -10.14
CA THR A 16 12.01 -8.81 -10.76
C THR A 16 12.16 -8.89 -12.28
N PRO A 17 11.23 -8.31 -13.05
CA PRO A 17 11.32 -8.29 -14.50
C PRO A 17 12.57 -7.53 -14.97
N PRO A 18 13.52 -8.16 -15.73
CA PRO A 18 14.77 -7.52 -16.14
C PRO A 18 14.58 -6.26 -16.99
N GLU A 19 13.47 -6.17 -17.73
CA GLU A 19 13.10 -5.00 -18.54
C GLU A 19 12.86 -3.74 -17.73
N LEU A 20 12.65 -3.87 -16.40
CA LEU A 20 12.52 -2.76 -15.48
C LEU A 20 13.88 -2.18 -15.03
N GLY A 21 14.99 -2.79 -15.46
CA GLY A 21 16.34 -2.30 -15.24
C GLY A 21 17.12 -3.04 -14.16
N HIS A 22 16.48 -3.90 -13.38
CA HIS A 22 17.13 -4.72 -12.36
C HIS A 22 16.62 -6.16 -12.42
N ASP A 23 17.57 -7.10 -12.44
CA ASP A 23 17.30 -8.54 -12.38
C ASP A 23 17.65 -9.05 -10.98
N LEU A 24 16.71 -8.90 -10.05
CA LEU A 24 16.91 -9.16 -8.63
C LEU A 24 16.02 -10.30 -8.14
N LEU A 25 16.63 -11.25 -7.41
CA LEU A 25 15.87 -12.26 -6.69
C LEU A 25 15.42 -11.68 -5.34
N CYS A 26 14.12 -11.51 -5.21
CA CYS A 26 13.41 -10.98 -4.05
C CYS A 26 12.55 -12.06 -3.40
N SER A 27 11.90 -11.70 -2.31
CA SER A 27 10.85 -12.50 -1.69
C SER A 27 9.70 -11.62 -1.24
N THR A 28 8.47 -12.04 -1.55
CA THR A 28 7.23 -11.42 -1.11
C THR A 28 6.71 -12.15 0.13
N TYR A 29 6.58 -11.45 1.25
CA TYR A 29 5.98 -11.99 2.46
C TYR A 29 4.46 -11.99 2.36
N TYR A 30 3.81 -13.05 2.88
CA TYR A 30 2.37 -13.17 2.93
C TYR A 30 1.87 -13.78 4.24
N LYS A 31 0.60 -13.47 4.57
CA LYS A 31 -0.19 -14.09 5.65
C LYS A 31 -1.55 -14.49 5.13
N ILE A 32 -2.04 -15.66 5.57
CA ILE A 32 -3.36 -16.17 5.26
C ILE A 32 -4.14 -16.36 6.56
N PHE A 33 -5.36 -15.83 6.56
CA PHE A 33 -6.35 -16.12 7.60
C PHE A 33 -7.49 -16.91 6.96
N GLY A 34 -7.69 -18.13 7.47
CA GLY A 34 -8.69 -19.06 6.94
C GLY A 34 -8.09 -20.19 6.10
N ASP A 35 -8.96 -20.90 5.40
CA ASP A 35 -8.62 -22.09 4.61
C ASP A 35 -8.89 -21.83 3.13
N LEU A 36 -7.82 -21.77 2.32
CA LEU A 36 -7.91 -21.61 0.86
C LEU A 36 -8.54 -22.83 0.17
N SER A 37 -8.58 -23.99 0.83
CA SER A 37 -9.23 -25.20 0.29
C SER A 37 -10.73 -25.29 0.60
N SER A 38 -11.28 -24.31 1.33
CA SER A 38 -12.71 -24.27 1.71
C SER A 38 -13.70 -24.17 0.56
N GLY A 39 -13.23 -23.86 -0.65
CA GLY A 39 -14.08 -23.59 -1.82
C GLY A 39 -14.65 -22.16 -1.87
N ALA A 40 -14.49 -21.37 -0.82
CA ALA A 40 -14.85 -19.97 -0.82
C ALA A 40 -13.81 -19.12 -1.58
N THR A 41 -14.27 -18.10 -2.30
CA THR A 41 -13.36 -17.17 -3.03
C THR A 41 -12.57 -16.31 -2.03
N PRO A 42 -11.24 -16.43 -1.98
CA PRO A 42 -10.42 -15.64 -1.05
C PRO A 42 -10.37 -14.16 -1.45
N VAL A 43 -10.12 -13.31 -0.44
CA VAL A 43 -9.88 -11.88 -0.62
C VAL A 43 -8.38 -11.61 -0.50
N VAL A 44 -7.74 -11.16 -1.57
CA VAL A 44 -6.35 -10.71 -1.58
C VAL A 44 -6.32 -9.23 -1.25
N ILE A 45 -5.52 -8.83 -0.27
CA ILE A 45 -5.45 -7.45 0.23
C ILE A 45 -4.15 -6.79 -0.22
N ALA A 46 -4.26 -5.80 -1.09
CA ALA A 46 -3.16 -4.96 -1.53
C ALA A 46 -3.12 -3.65 -0.71
N HIS A 47 -2.04 -3.48 0.07
CA HIS A 47 -1.88 -2.33 0.96
C HIS A 47 -1.51 -1.04 0.22
N GLY A 48 -1.62 0.07 0.94
CA GLY A 48 -1.33 1.42 0.47
C GLY A 48 0.14 1.86 0.65
N GLY A 49 0.35 3.12 0.61
CA GLY A 49 1.63 3.80 0.63
C GLY A 49 1.93 4.45 -0.71
N PRO A 50 2.75 3.88 -1.62
CA PRO A 50 3.37 2.54 -1.57
C PRO A 50 4.36 2.38 -0.42
N GLY A 51 4.53 1.14 0.07
CA GLY A 51 5.51 0.84 1.11
C GLY A 51 4.97 0.87 2.56
N ALA A 52 3.65 0.92 2.79
CA ALA A 52 3.09 0.94 4.15
C ALA A 52 3.13 -0.42 4.86
N GLY A 53 3.10 -1.55 4.12
CA GLY A 53 2.93 -2.88 4.69
C GLY A 53 1.46 -3.20 5.00
N HIS A 54 1.18 -4.44 5.41
CA HIS A 54 -0.18 -4.97 5.52
C HIS A 54 -0.85 -4.73 6.89
N GLU A 55 -0.09 -4.44 7.95
CA GLU A 55 -0.53 -4.55 9.34
C GLU A 55 -1.77 -3.72 9.67
N TYR A 56 -1.86 -2.51 9.14
CA TYR A 56 -3.01 -1.62 9.40
C TYR A 56 -4.33 -2.11 8.76
N LEU A 57 -4.25 -3.10 7.86
CA LEU A 57 -5.40 -3.74 7.22
C LEU A 57 -5.81 -5.05 7.89
N LEU A 58 -5.13 -5.49 8.95
CA LEU A 58 -5.39 -6.77 9.62
C LEU A 58 -6.83 -6.90 10.17
N SER A 59 -7.57 -5.81 10.33
CA SER A 59 -9.00 -5.87 10.65
C SER A 59 -9.83 -6.64 9.61
N PHE A 60 -9.38 -6.72 8.35
CA PHE A 60 -10.03 -7.53 7.32
C PHE A 60 -9.88 -9.04 7.55
N ALA A 61 -9.00 -9.50 8.45
CA ALA A 61 -8.93 -10.90 8.85
C ALA A 61 -10.25 -11.40 9.46
N GLU A 62 -11.08 -10.50 10.02
CA GLU A 62 -12.42 -10.79 10.51
C GLU A 62 -13.39 -11.33 9.44
N LEU A 63 -13.07 -11.21 8.17
CA LEU A 63 -13.88 -11.77 7.08
C LEU A 63 -13.91 -13.30 7.16
N TRP A 64 -12.84 -13.95 7.65
CA TRP A 64 -12.82 -15.39 7.81
C TRP A 64 -13.80 -15.88 8.87
N PRO A 65 -13.68 -15.51 10.18
CA PRO A 65 -14.58 -16.02 11.20
C PRO A 65 -16.03 -15.55 11.03
N LYS A 66 -16.27 -14.40 10.41
CA LYS A 66 -17.62 -13.85 10.27
C LYS A 66 -18.37 -14.34 9.04
N TYR A 67 -17.64 -14.58 7.93
CA TYR A 67 -18.26 -14.82 6.63
C TYR A 67 -17.68 -16.03 5.90
N GLY A 68 -16.72 -16.74 6.48
CA GLY A 68 -16.04 -17.87 5.85
C GLY A 68 -15.21 -17.51 4.63
N LEU A 69 -14.83 -16.24 4.47
CA LEU A 69 -13.99 -15.76 3.37
C LEU A 69 -12.53 -15.78 3.78
N PRO A 70 -11.69 -16.63 3.17
CA PRO A 70 -10.25 -16.60 3.43
C PRO A 70 -9.65 -15.26 3.01
N VAL A 71 -8.67 -14.78 3.76
CA VAL A 71 -8.01 -13.49 3.48
C VAL A 71 -6.51 -13.70 3.32
N VAL A 72 -5.95 -13.16 2.25
CA VAL A 72 -4.53 -13.17 1.95
C VAL A 72 -4.00 -11.75 2.02
N PHE A 73 -3.14 -11.47 2.99
CA PHE A 73 -2.35 -10.25 3.07
C PHE A 73 -0.96 -10.52 2.51
N TYR A 74 -0.32 -9.50 1.97
CA TYR A 74 1.09 -9.55 1.61
C TYR A 74 1.74 -8.19 1.78
N ASP A 75 3.04 -8.19 2.01
CA ASP A 75 3.86 -6.98 1.92
C ASP A 75 4.42 -6.89 0.52
N GLN A 76 4.18 -5.78 -0.15
CA GLN A 76 4.81 -5.50 -1.45
C GLN A 76 6.33 -5.37 -1.25
N ILE A 77 7.13 -5.73 -2.26
CA ILE A 77 8.58 -5.53 -2.17
C ILE A 77 8.92 -4.08 -1.82
N GLY A 78 10.00 -3.91 -1.06
CA GLY A 78 10.44 -2.62 -0.55
C GLY A 78 9.82 -2.22 0.80
N CYS A 79 9.03 -3.09 1.46
CA CYS A 79 8.51 -2.79 2.79
C CYS A 79 8.22 -4.03 3.64
N GLY A 80 7.93 -3.81 4.92
CA GLY A 80 7.49 -4.83 5.85
C GLY A 80 8.47 -5.99 5.98
N ALA A 81 7.96 -7.22 5.86
CA ALA A 81 8.76 -8.44 5.91
C ALA A 81 9.20 -8.95 4.52
N SER A 82 8.84 -8.25 3.44
CA SER A 82 9.32 -8.52 2.08
C SER A 82 10.75 -8.01 1.87
N THR A 83 11.34 -8.31 0.72
CA THR A 83 12.71 -7.85 0.41
C THR A 83 12.75 -6.34 0.27
N HIS A 84 13.66 -5.68 0.98
CA HIS A 84 13.99 -4.28 0.85
C HIS A 84 15.11 -4.08 -0.17
N LEU A 85 15.06 -2.99 -0.94
CA LEU A 85 15.97 -2.71 -2.05
C LEU A 85 16.53 -1.28 -1.98
N PRO A 86 17.21 -0.89 -0.89
CA PRO A 86 17.63 0.50 -0.68
C PRO A 86 18.58 1.01 -1.77
N GLN A 87 19.32 0.11 -2.44
CA GLN A 87 20.20 0.45 -3.56
C GLN A 87 19.46 0.96 -4.81
N THR A 88 18.15 0.80 -4.88
CA THR A 88 17.31 1.25 -6.01
C THR A 88 16.56 2.54 -5.70
N ALA A 89 16.89 3.22 -4.58
CA ALA A 89 16.26 4.48 -4.23
C ALA A 89 16.41 5.53 -5.34
N GLY A 90 15.33 6.20 -5.71
CA GLY A 90 15.31 7.18 -6.79
C GLY A 90 15.17 6.61 -8.21
N ASP A 91 15.24 5.30 -8.39
CA ASP A 91 15.05 4.68 -9.71
C ASP A 91 13.56 4.55 -10.06
N ARG A 92 13.05 5.58 -10.75
CA ARG A 92 11.65 5.67 -11.19
C ARG A 92 11.30 4.70 -12.32
N LYS A 93 12.28 4.20 -13.05
CA LYS A 93 12.07 3.19 -14.09
C LYS A 93 11.77 1.85 -13.46
N PHE A 94 12.40 1.57 -12.33
CA PHE A 94 12.18 0.34 -11.57
C PHE A 94 10.91 0.43 -10.72
N TRP A 95 10.79 1.48 -9.87
CA TRP A 95 9.65 1.66 -8.98
C TRP A 95 8.45 2.28 -9.70
N HIS A 96 7.63 1.43 -10.32
CA HIS A 96 6.39 1.83 -11.00
C HIS A 96 5.36 0.69 -11.03
N VAL A 97 4.13 0.99 -11.46
CA VAL A 97 2.98 0.06 -11.41
C VAL A 97 3.28 -1.34 -11.98
N PRO A 98 3.91 -1.51 -13.14
CA PRO A 98 4.23 -2.83 -13.69
C PRO A 98 5.00 -3.76 -12.76
N LEU A 99 5.90 -3.24 -11.91
CA LEU A 99 6.63 -4.05 -10.93
C LEU A 99 5.69 -4.71 -9.92
N PHE A 100 4.76 -3.94 -9.36
CA PHE A 100 3.79 -4.42 -8.38
C PHE A 100 2.73 -5.34 -8.99
N ILE A 101 2.39 -5.13 -10.27
CA ILE A 101 1.55 -6.05 -11.04
C ILE A 101 2.28 -7.39 -11.26
N ALA A 102 3.56 -7.37 -11.60
CA ALA A 102 4.36 -8.59 -11.76
C ALA A 102 4.46 -9.36 -10.43
N GLU A 103 4.72 -8.67 -9.33
CA GLU A 103 4.75 -9.26 -7.98
C GLU A 103 3.39 -9.87 -7.59
N LEU A 104 2.29 -9.14 -7.79
CA LEU A 104 0.94 -9.66 -7.52
C LEU A 104 0.63 -10.90 -8.37
N ASN A 105 1.00 -10.89 -9.65
CA ASN A 105 0.85 -12.07 -10.50
C ASN A 105 1.61 -13.27 -9.93
N ASN A 106 2.86 -13.09 -9.53
CA ASN A 106 3.68 -14.15 -8.93
C ASN A 106 3.06 -14.70 -7.62
N LEU A 107 2.55 -13.82 -6.75
CA LEU A 107 1.84 -14.21 -5.53
C LEU A 107 0.60 -15.07 -5.83
N LEU A 108 -0.24 -14.62 -6.77
CA LEU A 108 -1.47 -15.30 -7.16
C LEU A 108 -1.20 -16.68 -7.74
N ASP A 109 -0.14 -16.79 -8.56
CA ASP A 109 0.25 -18.06 -9.19
C ASP A 109 0.85 -19.02 -8.16
N ALA A 110 1.75 -18.55 -7.29
CA ALA A 110 2.39 -19.36 -6.25
C ALA A 110 1.39 -19.88 -5.19
N LEU A 111 0.32 -19.16 -4.93
CA LEU A 111 -0.75 -19.56 -4.01
C LEU A 111 -1.93 -20.26 -4.74
N HIS A 112 -1.83 -20.50 -6.04
CA HIS A 112 -2.87 -21.15 -6.87
C HIS A 112 -4.24 -20.45 -6.79
N LEU A 113 -4.27 -19.12 -6.62
CA LEU A 113 -5.51 -18.36 -6.42
C LEU A 113 -6.29 -18.08 -7.71
N ARG A 114 -5.71 -18.40 -8.86
CA ARG A 114 -6.39 -18.24 -10.16
C ARG A 114 -7.28 -19.40 -10.54
N ASP A 115 -7.13 -20.52 -9.85
CA ASP A 115 -7.86 -21.75 -10.09
C ASP A 115 -9.11 -21.84 -9.22
N GLY A 116 -10.02 -22.78 -9.54
CA GLY A 116 -11.23 -22.99 -8.76
C GLY A 116 -12.14 -21.73 -8.68
N PRO A 117 -12.45 -21.23 -7.46
CA PRO A 117 -13.34 -20.08 -7.26
C PRO A 117 -12.71 -18.73 -7.67
N GLY A 118 -11.42 -18.71 -8.01
CA GLY A 118 -10.69 -17.49 -8.26
C GLY A 118 -10.43 -16.67 -6.98
N PHE A 119 -10.31 -15.35 -7.10
CA PHE A 119 -10.05 -14.45 -5.99
C PHE A 119 -10.78 -13.12 -6.14
N HIS A 120 -10.98 -12.43 -5.02
CA HIS A 120 -11.33 -11.01 -4.97
C HIS A 120 -10.06 -10.22 -4.67
N LEU A 121 -9.90 -9.04 -5.26
CA LEU A 121 -8.83 -8.11 -4.94
C LEU A 121 -9.41 -6.90 -4.21
N LEU A 122 -8.93 -6.64 -3.00
CA LEU A 122 -9.18 -5.41 -2.29
C LEU A 122 -7.89 -4.58 -2.28
N GLY A 123 -7.93 -3.41 -2.91
CA GLY A 123 -6.82 -2.47 -2.91
C GLY A 123 -7.15 -1.22 -2.11
N GLN A 124 -6.30 -0.88 -1.13
CA GLN A 124 -6.47 0.31 -0.33
C GLN A 124 -5.46 1.40 -0.76
N SER A 125 -5.93 2.64 -0.99
CA SER A 125 -5.12 3.78 -1.39
C SER A 125 -4.27 3.45 -2.63
N TRP A 126 -2.94 3.45 -2.53
CA TRP A 126 -2.02 2.98 -3.59
C TRP A 126 -2.39 1.60 -4.11
N GLY A 127 -2.71 0.64 -3.20
CA GLY A 127 -3.17 -0.70 -3.58
C GLY A 127 -4.41 -0.68 -4.46
N GLY A 128 -5.30 0.32 -4.27
CA GLY A 128 -6.45 0.53 -5.13
C GLY A 128 -6.08 1.10 -6.50
N MET A 129 -5.06 1.95 -6.57
CA MET A 129 -4.58 2.52 -7.83
C MET A 129 -4.02 1.43 -8.75
N PHE A 130 -2.96 0.74 -8.32
CA PHE A 130 -2.38 -0.30 -9.16
C PHE A 130 -3.30 -1.53 -9.32
N GLY A 131 -4.18 -1.79 -8.34
CA GLY A 131 -5.21 -2.82 -8.44
C GLY A 131 -6.24 -2.55 -9.54
N ALA A 132 -6.55 -1.28 -9.82
CA ALA A 132 -7.36 -0.89 -10.97
C ALA A 132 -6.64 -1.17 -12.30
N ASP A 133 -5.35 -0.80 -12.40
CA ASP A 133 -4.53 -1.09 -13.58
C ASP A 133 -4.38 -2.60 -13.79
N PHE A 134 -4.17 -3.37 -12.70
CA PHE A 134 -4.16 -4.82 -12.75
C PHE A 134 -5.48 -5.40 -13.27
N ALA A 135 -6.63 -4.93 -12.75
CA ALA A 135 -7.93 -5.40 -13.17
C ALA A 135 -8.24 -5.05 -14.63
N ALA A 136 -7.72 -3.93 -15.15
CA ALA A 136 -7.85 -3.53 -16.55
C ALA A 136 -7.19 -4.54 -17.52
N THR A 137 -6.20 -5.30 -17.07
CA THR A 137 -5.60 -6.40 -17.85
C THR A 137 -6.51 -7.63 -17.97
N ARG A 138 -7.65 -7.66 -17.29
CA ARG A 138 -8.60 -8.78 -17.23
C ARG A 138 -7.95 -10.10 -16.79
N PRO A 139 -7.26 -10.10 -15.62
CA PRO A 139 -6.52 -11.27 -15.18
C PRO A 139 -7.45 -12.47 -14.92
N ARG A 140 -6.98 -13.66 -15.29
CA ARG A 140 -7.71 -14.90 -15.00
C ARG A 140 -7.91 -15.05 -13.49
N GLY A 141 -9.10 -15.47 -13.08
CA GLY A 141 -9.47 -15.75 -11.69
C GLY A 141 -9.98 -14.54 -10.91
N LEU A 142 -9.80 -13.30 -11.38
CA LEU A 142 -10.35 -12.13 -10.70
C LEU A 142 -11.89 -12.11 -10.79
N GLN A 143 -12.56 -12.18 -9.63
CA GLN A 143 -14.01 -12.16 -9.53
C GLN A 143 -14.55 -10.76 -9.25
N ARG A 144 -13.94 -10.05 -8.31
CA ARG A 144 -14.35 -8.70 -7.92
C ARG A 144 -13.13 -7.86 -7.55
N LEU A 145 -13.22 -6.57 -7.85
CA LEU A 145 -12.29 -5.54 -7.40
C LEU A 145 -13.00 -4.64 -6.39
N ILE A 146 -12.39 -4.46 -5.23
CA ILE A 146 -12.83 -3.54 -4.19
C ILE A 146 -11.79 -2.42 -4.09
N LEU A 147 -12.19 -1.19 -4.36
CA LEU A 147 -11.35 -0.01 -4.27
C LEU A 147 -11.67 0.74 -2.97
N ALA A 148 -10.78 0.62 -1.99
CA ALA A 148 -10.92 1.28 -0.70
C ALA A 148 -10.03 2.52 -0.66
N SER A 149 -10.63 3.72 -0.70
CA SER A 149 -9.93 5.01 -0.65
C SER A 149 -8.82 5.13 -1.71
N GLY A 150 -9.01 4.51 -2.87
CA GLY A 150 -8.09 4.60 -4.02
C GLY A 150 -8.28 5.92 -4.77
N LEU A 151 -7.23 6.37 -5.46
CA LEU A 151 -7.27 7.57 -6.29
C LEU A 151 -7.63 7.19 -7.72
N ALA A 152 -8.64 7.86 -8.28
CA ALA A 152 -9.01 7.73 -9.69
C ALA A 152 -8.25 8.72 -10.59
N SER A 153 -7.76 9.83 -10.01
CA SER A 153 -7.06 10.90 -10.73
C SER A 153 -6.09 11.60 -9.79
N LYS A 154 -4.85 11.75 -10.22
CA LYS A 154 -3.83 12.54 -9.52
C LYS A 154 -4.26 13.99 -9.34
N GLU A 155 -4.79 14.61 -10.39
CA GLU A 155 -5.24 15.98 -10.38
C GLU A 155 -6.36 16.21 -9.35
N LEU A 156 -7.40 15.37 -9.36
CA LEU A 156 -8.49 15.45 -8.38
C LEU A 156 -8.01 15.23 -6.96
N SER A 157 -7.06 14.32 -6.76
CA SER A 157 -6.46 14.08 -5.44
C SER A 157 -5.70 15.31 -4.94
N MET A 158 -4.86 15.91 -5.77
CA MET A 158 -4.12 17.13 -5.40
C MET A 158 -5.08 18.28 -5.05
N ARG A 159 -6.12 18.47 -5.85
CA ARG A 159 -7.16 19.47 -5.57
C ARG A 159 -7.89 19.17 -4.24
N SER A 160 -8.18 17.91 -3.96
CA SER A 160 -8.81 17.50 -2.71
C SER A 160 -7.90 17.79 -1.50
N ILE A 161 -6.61 17.49 -1.61
CA ILE A 161 -5.62 17.78 -0.55
C ILE A 161 -5.54 19.30 -0.31
N GLU A 162 -5.50 20.11 -1.37
CA GLU A 162 -5.48 21.57 -1.25
C GLU A 162 -6.72 22.12 -0.55
N ILE A 163 -7.91 21.62 -0.90
CA ILE A 163 -9.17 21.99 -0.23
C ILE A 163 -9.08 21.63 1.28
N ARG A 164 -8.64 20.41 1.61
CA ARG A 164 -8.52 19.96 3.00
C ARG A 164 -7.47 20.72 3.79
N ARG A 165 -6.37 21.11 3.16
CA ARG A 165 -5.34 21.95 3.80
C ARG A 165 -5.88 23.32 4.17
N ASN A 166 -6.75 23.91 3.35
CA ASN A 166 -7.38 25.21 3.62
C ASN A 166 -8.42 25.15 4.77
N GLU A 167 -8.81 23.94 5.22
CA GLU A 167 -9.65 23.75 6.41
C GLU A 167 -8.85 23.70 7.72
N LEU A 168 -7.50 23.67 7.65
CA LEU A 168 -6.62 23.63 8.81
C LEU A 168 -6.48 25.00 9.50
N PRO A 169 -6.01 25.03 10.75
CA PRO A 169 -5.66 26.27 11.43
C PRO A 169 -4.64 27.11 10.60
N PRO A 170 -4.79 28.44 10.56
CA PRO A 170 -3.93 29.30 9.74
C PRO A 170 -2.41 29.17 10.03
N GLU A 171 -2.06 28.88 11.28
CA GLU A 171 -0.67 28.62 11.69
C GLU A 171 -0.12 27.33 11.05
N THR A 172 -0.93 26.27 10.96
CA THR A 172 -0.54 25.01 10.31
C THR A 172 -0.34 25.21 8.80
N ILE A 173 -1.23 25.98 8.16
CA ILE A 173 -1.11 26.30 6.72
C ILE A 173 0.20 27.03 6.44
N ARG A 174 0.55 28.05 7.26
CA ARG A 174 1.81 28.81 7.13
C ARG A 174 3.04 27.91 7.24
N VAL A 175 3.02 26.94 8.15
CA VAL A 175 4.13 25.98 8.30
C VAL A 175 4.29 25.17 7.01
N PHE A 176 3.21 24.65 6.41
CA PHE A 176 3.30 23.94 5.13
C PHE A 176 3.89 24.83 4.03
N GLU A 177 3.37 26.05 3.85
CA GLU A 177 3.84 27.00 2.82
C GLU A 177 5.32 27.33 2.99
N GLU A 178 5.78 27.58 4.22
CA GLU A 178 7.16 27.90 4.52
C GLU A 178 8.13 26.76 4.18
N TYR A 179 7.87 25.57 4.73
CA TYR A 179 8.81 24.45 4.62
C TYR A 179 8.74 23.73 3.26
N GLU A 180 7.63 23.74 2.58
CA GLU A 180 7.52 23.26 1.20
C GLU A 180 8.29 24.14 0.22
N LYS A 181 8.24 25.49 0.40
CA LYS A 181 9.05 26.42 -0.37
C LYS A 181 10.56 26.18 -0.21
N LYS A 182 10.98 25.77 1.01
CA LYS A 182 12.37 25.42 1.34
C LYS A 182 12.73 23.97 0.96
N ARG A 183 11.75 23.13 0.64
CA ARG A 183 11.89 21.68 0.47
C ARG A 183 12.41 20.95 1.72
N GLU A 184 12.11 21.48 2.89
CA GLU A 184 12.54 20.98 4.20
C GLU A 184 11.48 20.07 4.84
N TYR A 185 11.14 18.97 4.16
CA TYR A 185 10.06 18.07 4.57
C TYR A 185 10.36 17.26 5.84
N ASP A 186 11.64 17.11 6.21
CA ASP A 186 12.06 16.41 7.42
C ASP A 186 12.16 17.35 8.65
N ASN A 187 11.83 18.63 8.48
CA ASN A 187 11.82 19.58 9.59
C ASN A 187 10.77 19.21 10.63
N PRO A 188 11.09 19.21 11.93
CA PRO A 188 10.13 18.85 12.99
C PRO A 188 8.81 19.63 12.93
N ALA A 189 8.86 20.94 12.65
CA ALA A 189 7.65 21.74 12.53
C ALA A 189 6.76 21.30 11.35
N TYR A 190 7.36 20.92 10.23
CA TYR A 190 6.62 20.36 9.09
C TYR A 190 5.97 19.01 9.45
N GLN A 191 6.71 18.13 10.14
CA GLN A 191 6.21 16.85 10.59
C GLN A 191 5.06 17.00 11.60
N GLU A 192 5.14 17.98 12.49
CA GLU A 192 4.06 18.29 13.43
C GLU A 192 2.80 18.80 12.69
N ALA A 193 2.96 19.70 11.72
CA ALA A 193 1.87 20.16 10.86
C ALA A 193 1.24 18.99 10.07
N LEU A 194 2.07 18.06 9.58
CA LEU A 194 1.62 16.85 8.89
C LEU A 194 0.80 15.94 9.82
N MET A 195 1.18 15.83 11.10
CA MET A 195 0.39 15.07 12.08
C MET A 195 -0.98 15.71 12.34
N VAL A 196 -1.07 17.05 12.37
CA VAL A 196 -2.36 17.76 12.46
C VAL A 196 -3.25 17.42 11.26
N PHE A 197 -2.69 17.47 10.05
CA PHE A 197 -3.41 17.08 8.82
C PHE A 197 -3.86 15.61 8.89
N ASN A 198 -2.97 14.70 9.25
CA ASN A 198 -3.25 13.27 9.32
C ASN A 198 -4.35 12.94 10.34
N LYS A 199 -4.34 13.60 11.51
CA LYS A 199 -5.40 13.44 12.52
C LYS A 199 -6.76 13.93 12.01
N ALA A 200 -6.80 14.98 11.23
CA ALA A 200 -8.03 15.54 10.68
C ALA A 200 -8.60 14.70 9.52
N PHE A 201 -7.73 14.19 8.61
CA PHE A 201 -8.18 13.70 7.30
C PHE A 201 -7.73 12.28 6.96
N LEU A 202 -6.69 11.73 7.61
CA LEU A 202 -6.22 10.36 7.38
C LEU A 202 -6.83 9.38 8.38
N CYS A 203 -6.64 9.62 9.68
CA CYS A 203 -7.17 8.78 10.75
C CYS A 203 -7.60 9.64 11.94
N ARG A 204 -8.91 9.69 12.20
CA ARG A 204 -9.52 10.48 13.29
C ARG A 204 -9.67 9.71 14.60
N ALA A 205 -9.24 8.43 14.65
CA ALA A 205 -9.27 7.66 15.88
C ALA A 205 -8.33 8.26 16.94
N ASP A 206 -8.78 8.29 18.19
CA ASP A 206 -8.01 8.77 19.34
C ASP A 206 -8.18 7.78 20.50
N PRO A 207 -7.13 7.07 20.96
CA PRO A 207 -5.78 7.10 20.40
C PRO A 207 -5.70 6.48 19.00
N LEU A 208 -4.61 6.79 18.27
CA LEU A 208 -4.32 6.14 16.99
C LEU A 208 -4.24 4.62 17.17
N PRO A 209 -4.84 3.82 16.24
CA PRO A 209 -4.77 2.37 16.33
C PRO A 209 -3.32 1.85 16.31
N GLU A 210 -3.00 0.94 17.22
CA GLU A 210 -1.65 0.33 17.29
C GLU A 210 -1.23 -0.31 15.96
N LEU A 211 -2.18 -0.93 15.23
CA LEU A 211 -1.93 -1.54 13.92
C LEU A 211 -1.52 -0.55 12.83
N LEU A 212 -1.70 0.77 13.05
CA LEU A 212 -1.25 1.80 12.12
C LEU A 212 0.25 2.13 12.30
N MET A 213 0.81 1.88 13.48
CA MET A 213 2.19 2.24 13.80
C MET A 213 3.24 1.56 12.90
N PRO A 214 3.13 0.24 12.56
CA PRO A 214 4.05 -0.38 11.61
C PRO A 214 4.04 0.29 10.22
N ALA A 215 2.87 0.74 9.75
CA ALA A 215 2.78 1.45 8.47
C ALA A 215 3.55 2.78 8.50
N PHE A 216 3.40 3.58 9.54
CA PHE A 216 4.20 4.80 9.71
C PHE A 216 5.69 4.49 9.79
N LYS A 217 6.08 3.45 10.54
CA LYS A 217 7.46 3.02 10.64
C LYS A 217 8.04 2.64 9.27
N ASN A 218 7.36 1.80 8.49
CA ASN A 218 7.78 1.41 7.15
C ASN A 218 7.98 2.63 6.23
N LEU A 219 7.07 3.61 6.26
CA LEU A 219 7.11 4.80 5.42
C LEU A 219 8.22 5.80 5.83
N THR A 220 8.70 5.74 7.07
CA THR A 220 9.72 6.68 7.60
C THR A 220 11.13 6.09 7.63
N GLU A 221 11.27 4.80 7.99
CA GLU A 221 12.59 4.15 8.13
C GLU A 221 13.16 3.70 6.78
N ASP A 222 12.33 3.15 5.89
CA ASP A 222 12.74 2.80 4.52
C ASP A 222 11.92 3.61 3.50
N ARG A 223 12.48 4.74 3.09
CA ARG A 223 11.84 5.64 2.13
C ARG A 223 12.10 5.28 0.67
N THR A 224 12.73 4.13 0.39
CA THR A 224 13.10 3.71 -0.96
C THR A 224 11.91 3.75 -1.92
N VAL A 225 10.84 3.04 -1.59
CA VAL A 225 9.63 2.99 -2.43
C VAL A 225 8.87 4.29 -2.34
N TYR A 226 8.49 4.69 -1.10
CA TYR A 226 7.66 5.85 -0.86
C TYR A 226 8.31 7.14 -1.38
N GLY A 227 9.58 7.36 -1.05
CA GLY A 227 10.34 8.53 -1.49
C GLY A 227 10.53 8.58 -3.01
N THR A 228 10.74 7.42 -3.66
CA THR A 228 10.91 7.38 -5.12
C THR A 228 9.60 7.65 -5.86
N MET A 229 8.49 7.05 -5.41
CA MET A 229 7.20 7.11 -6.11
C MET A 229 6.35 8.31 -5.68
N TYR A 230 6.38 8.67 -4.38
CA TYR A 230 5.49 9.68 -3.82
C TYR A 230 5.91 11.11 -4.17
N VAL A 231 7.20 11.41 -4.24
CA VAL A 231 7.71 12.74 -4.67
C VAL A 231 7.19 13.12 -6.06
N VAL A 232 6.93 12.11 -6.91
CA VAL A 232 6.32 12.33 -8.24
C VAL A 232 4.81 12.49 -8.17
N THR A 233 4.17 11.90 -7.15
CA THR A 233 2.70 11.75 -7.15
C THR A 233 1.99 12.91 -6.44
N PHE A 234 2.62 13.56 -5.45
CA PHE A 234 1.93 14.51 -4.58
C PHE A 234 2.64 15.85 -4.36
N LEU A 235 3.91 15.99 -4.70
CA LEU A 235 4.57 17.28 -4.69
C LEU A 235 4.46 17.87 -6.11
N ARG A 236 4.15 19.16 -6.21
CA ARG A 236 4.18 19.92 -7.45
C ARG A 236 5.60 19.83 -8.04
N ASP A 237 5.85 18.81 -8.86
CA ASP A 237 6.96 18.83 -9.80
C ASP A 237 6.37 19.35 -11.11
N PRO A 238 6.76 20.53 -11.58
CA PRO A 238 6.23 21.13 -12.81
C PRO A 238 6.81 20.52 -14.09
N TYR A 239 7.52 19.35 -14.01
CA TYR A 239 8.13 18.71 -15.17
C TYR A 239 7.62 17.30 -15.43
#